data_4c43ad25fe2a2120c47f7b52169d59a8
#
_entry.id   4c43ad25fe2a2120c47f7b52169d59a8
#
_cell.length_a   1.000
_cell.length_b   1.000
_cell.length_c   1.000
_cell.angle_alpha   90.00
_cell.angle_beta   90.00
_cell.angle_gamma   90.00
#
_symmetry.space_group_name_H-M   'P 1'
#
loop_
_entity.id
_entity.type
_entity.pdbx_description
1 polymer ?
#
loop_
_entity_poly.entity_id
_entity_poly.type
_entity_poly.pdbx_seq_one_letter_code
_entity_poly.pdbx_strand_id
1 'polypeptide(L)'
;MLRFPKSPGPLLAASFVLMAAPSVSQAQSDSVLYRAAVLRIDAPGPMPISRLSLPAEDAGFAGATLGTADNATTGAFMKQSFETETKALAPEALAPEMERLLGEGVQWFVILGDSAAVSQAADLAGDRAVIFNALSTDDALRAEGCRANLLHIAPSDAMLSDALAQYLVWKRWSDWFLIEGSHPQDRALGAAYRRAAEKFGARLTAEKVFEDTGGARRTDSGHVQAQAQRPVFTQGAANQHGVVAADHAGVFADWLPYHTWDARPVAGSAGLRPVTWHPAHEAGGAMQWQARVEKLSGRQATEAYFQVWTAL
;
A
#
# COMPACT_ATOMS: atom_id res chain seq x y z
N MET A 1 92.52 36.33 53.58
CA MET A 1 91.10 36.18 54.10
C MET A 1 90.32 37.37 53.65
N LEU A 2 89.61 37.26 52.60
CA LEU A 2 88.72 38.31 52.05
C LEU A 2 87.28 37.77 51.98
N ARG A 3 86.38 38.35 52.72
CA ARG A 3 84.95 38.06 52.71
C ARG A 3 84.26 38.90 51.65
N PHE A 4 83.54 38.29 50.75
CA PHE A 4 82.65 38.98 49.81
C PHE A 4 81.22 38.95 50.34
N PRO A 5 80.46 40.05 50.21
CA PRO A 5 79.05 40.10 50.65
C PRO A 5 78.16 39.48 49.59
N LYS A 6 77.11 38.79 50.05
CA LYS A 6 76.05 38.25 49.24
C LYS A 6 75.08 39.37 48.83
N SER A 7 74.86 39.55 47.53
CA SER A 7 73.79 40.37 46.97
C SER A 7 72.43 39.60 46.89
N PRO A 8 71.29 40.23 47.19
CA PRO A 8 69.99 39.56 46.99
C PRO A 8 69.59 39.62 45.52
N GLY A 9 69.20 38.44 44.93
CA GLY A 9 68.73 38.36 43.62
C GLY A 9 67.25 38.84 43.49
N PRO A 10 66.85 39.28 42.32
CA PRO A 10 65.50 39.80 42.11
C PRO A 10 64.45 38.69 42.07
N LEU A 11 63.33 38.90 42.79
CA LEU A 11 62.12 38.12 42.72
C LEU A 11 61.41 38.35 41.33
N LEU A 12 61.41 37.35 40.45
CA LEU A 12 60.62 37.34 39.27
C LEU A 12 59.15 36.99 39.65
N ALA A 13 58.29 38.01 39.61
CA ALA A 13 56.84 37.81 39.69
C ALA A 13 56.33 37.15 38.33
N ALA A 14 55.98 35.89 38.36
CA ALA A 14 55.33 35.23 37.25
C ALA A 14 53.86 35.69 37.22
N SER A 15 53.51 36.56 36.26
CA SER A 15 52.13 36.92 35.95
C SER A 15 51.49 35.77 35.16
N PHE A 16 50.62 35.02 35.81
CA PHE A 16 49.77 34.04 35.14
C PHE A 16 48.67 34.78 34.37
N VAL A 17 48.82 34.90 33.06
CA VAL A 17 47.78 35.35 32.15
C VAL A 17 46.81 34.16 31.94
N LEU A 18 45.66 34.20 32.59
CA LEU A 18 44.56 33.27 32.38
C LEU A 18 43.98 33.56 30.97
N MET A 19 44.40 32.80 29.94
CA MET A 19 43.75 32.82 28.64
C MET A 19 42.37 32.16 28.81
N ALA A 20 41.31 32.96 28.85
CA ALA A 20 39.95 32.50 28.69
C ALA A 20 39.82 31.91 27.25
N ALA A 21 39.78 30.59 27.13
CA ALA A 21 39.42 29.93 25.87
C ALA A 21 38.00 30.35 25.50
N PRO A 22 37.75 30.77 24.26
CA PRO A 22 36.38 31.02 23.84
C PRO A 22 35.64 29.67 23.90
N SER A 23 34.61 29.58 24.73
CA SER A 23 33.62 28.50 24.68
C SER A 23 32.92 28.61 23.33
N VAL A 24 33.33 27.78 22.40
CA VAL A 24 32.55 27.55 21.19
C VAL A 24 31.24 26.89 21.65
N SER A 25 30.22 27.71 21.80
CA SER A 25 28.86 27.21 21.91
C SER A 25 28.57 26.47 20.61
N GLN A 26 28.70 25.16 20.63
CA GLN A 26 28.13 24.33 19.59
C GLN A 26 26.63 24.59 19.66
N ALA A 27 26.14 25.39 18.73
CA ALA A 27 24.71 25.43 18.44
C ALA A 27 24.34 24.02 18.08
N GLN A 28 23.80 23.27 19.02
CA GLN A 28 23.08 22.03 18.78
C GLN A 28 21.91 22.43 17.89
N SER A 29 22.09 22.31 16.58
CA SER A 29 20.98 22.49 15.66
C SER A 29 20.10 21.25 15.86
N ASP A 30 19.00 21.45 16.59
CA ASP A 30 18.01 20.43 16.83
C ASP A 30 17.61 19.81 15.48
N SER A 31 17.88 18.51 15.32
CA SER A 31 17.38 17.77 14.17
C SER A 31 15.87 17.59 14.36
N VAL A 32 15.11 17.85 13.31
CA VAL A 32 13.66 17.59 13.30
C VAL A 32 13.44 16.09 13.12
N LEU A 33 12.73 15.47 14.06
CA LEU A 33 12.36 14.07 14.00
C LEU A 33 10.95 13.94 13.41
N TYR A 34 10.85 13.21 12.28
CA TYR A 34 9.59 12.81 11.67
C TYR A 34 9.25 11.38 12.07
N ARG A 35 8.09 11.20 12.68
CA ARG A 35 7.60 9.89 13.11
C ARG A 35 6.39 9.47 12.29
N ALA A 36 6.48 8.31 11.65
CA ALA A 36 5.40 7.68 10.90
C ALA A 36 5.06 6.31 11.48
N ALA A 37 3.86 5.84 11.21
CA ALA A 37 3.47 4.48 11.50
C ALA A 37 2.78 3.84 10.28
N VAL A 38 3.13 2.61 9.98
CA VAL A 38 2.49 1.79 8.95
C VAL A 38 1.70 0.70 9.65
N LEU A 39 0.38 0.80 9.60
CA LEU A 39 -0.54 -0.13 10.24
C LEU A 39 -1.26 -0.95 9.17
N ARG A 40 -1.04 -2.27 9.21
CA ARG A 40 -1.80 -3.21 8.39
C ARG A 40 -2.92 -3.81 9.21
N ILE A 41 -4.14 -3.69 8.71
CA ILE A 41 -5.35 -4.18 9.38
C ILE A 41 -5.80 -5.45 8.70
N ASP A 42 -5.63 -6.57 9.37
CA ASP A 42 -5.93 -7.90 8.87
C ASP A 42 -7.40 -8.25 9.20
N ALA A 43 -8.32 -7.79 8.35
CA ALA A 43 -9.72 -8.14 8.48
C ALA A 43 -9.96 -9.64 8.18
N PRO A 44 -10.87 -10.31 8.89
CA PRO A 44 -11.24 -11.68 8.57
C PRO A 44 -11.76 -11.77 7.13
N GLY A 45 -11.19 -12.64 6.35
CA GLY A 45 -11.55 -12.86 4.96
C GLY A 45 -11.55 -14.33 4.60
N PRO A 46 -12.07 -14.69 3.42
CA PRO A 46 -11.99 -16.06 2.95
C PRO A 46 -10.53 -16.44 2.72
N MET A 47 -10.20 -17.67 3.10
CA MET A 47 -8.85 -18.23 2.83
C MET A 47 -8.60 -18.26 1.31
N PRO A 48 -7.43 -17.82 0.85
CA PRO A 48 -7.06 -17.95 -0.55
C PRO A 48 -7.11 -19.40 -1.01
N ILE A 49 -7.42 -19.60 -2.29
CA ILE A 49 -7.48 -20.94 -2.91
C ILE A 49 -6.12 -21.63 -2.88
N SER A 50 -5.05 -20.86 -3.00
CA SER A 50 -3.67 -21.36 -2.98
C SER A 50 -2.90 -20.78 -1.79
N ARG A 51 -2.09 -21.61 -1.14
CA ARG A 51 -1.14 -21.13 -0.13
C ARG A 51 -0.13 -20.13 -0.69
N LEU A 52 0.14 -20.16 -1.98
CA LEU A 52 1.01 -19.19 -2.65
C LEU A 52 0.37 -17.79 -2.72
N SER A 53 -0.93 -17.69 -2.57
CA SER A 53 -1.68 -16.43 -2.55
C SER A 53 -1.87 -15.86 -1.14
N LEU A 54 -1.36 -16.54 -0.10
CA LEU A 54 -1.37 -15.99 1.26
C LEU A 54 -0.49 -14.75 1.31
N PRO A 55 -0.99 -13.62 1.85
CA PRO A 55 -0.14 -12.47 2.08
C PRO A 55 0.97 -12.81 3.06
N ALA A 56 2.16 -12.28 2.83
CA ALA A 56 3.25 -12.42 3.78
C ALA A 56 2.92 -11.69 5.10
N GLU A 57 3.41 -12.22 6.23
CA GLU A 57 3.17 -11.64 7.55
C GLU A 57 3.66 -10.18 7.65
N ASP A 58 4.67 -9.81 6.87
CA ASP A 58 5.27 -8.47 6.78
C ASP A 58 4.91 -7.74 5.47
N ALA A 59 3.80 -8.13 4.82
CA ALA A 59 3.37 -7.48 3.57
C ALA A 59 3.27 -5.95 3.73
N GLY A 60 3.95 -5.21 2.86
CA GLY A 60 4.06 -3.75 2.90
C GLY A 60 5.24 -3.23 3.75
N PHE A 61 5.70 -3.95 4.77
CA PHE A 61 6.68 -3.41 5.74
C PHE A 61 8.09 -3.22 5.17
N ALA A 62 8.52 -4.04 4.20
CA ALA A 62 9.78 -3.78 3.50
C ALA A 62 9.72 -2.45 2.71
N GLY A 63 8.54 -2.06 2.21
CA GLY A 63 8.32 -0.73 1.63
C GLY A 63 8.55 0.38 2.65
N ALA A 64 8.07 0.20 3.88
CA ALA A 64 8.29 1.15 4.97
C ALA A 64 9.78 1.30 5.32
N THR A 65 10.47 0.18 5.49
CA THR A 65 11.91 0.18 5.78
C THR A 65 12.69 0.91 4.70
N LEU A 66 12.37 0.65 3.43
CA LEU A 66 13.05 1.25 2.29
C LEU A 66 12.75 2.75 2.16
N GLY A 67 11.48 3.17 2.31
CA GLY A 67 11.06 4.58 2.25
C GLY A 67 11.72 5.40 3.36
N THR A 68 11.72 4.87 4.59
CA THR A 68 12.40 5.51 5.72
C THR A 68 13.91 5.67 5.47
N ALA A 69 14.59 4.64 4.94
CA ALA A 69 16.01 4.70 4.62
C ALA A 69 16.32 5.72 3.49
N ASP A 70 15.46 5.81 2.48
CA ASP A 70 15.60 6.77 1.38
C ASP A 70 15.47 8.21 1.88
N ASN A 71 14.45 8.47 2.71
CA ASN A 71 14.26 9.76 3.33
C ASN A 71 15.43 10.14 4.26
N ALA A 72 15.91 9.20 5.06
CA ALA A 72 17.05 9.43 5.95
C ALA A 72 18.32 9.84 5.19
N THR A 73 18.53 9.32 3.98
CA THR A 73 19.69 9.68 3.14
C THR A 73 19.68 11.17 2.79
N THR A 74 18.56 11.71 2.34
CA THR A 74 18.40 13.15 2.03
C THR A 74 18.28 13.97 3.30
N GLY A 75 17.56 13.48 4.29
CA GLY A 75 17.29 14.14 5.56
C GLY A 75 18.56 14.44 6.36
N ALA A 76 19.57 13.57 6.26
CA ALA A 76 20.87 13.80 6.92
C ALA A 76 21.50 15.15 6.54
N PHE A 77 21.36 15.60 5.30
CA PHE A 77 21.82 16.92 4.86
C PHE A 77 20.94 18.07 5.32
N MET A 78 19.66 17.79 5.62
CA MET A 78 18.66 18.77 6.03
C MET A 78 18.47 18.81 7.55
N LYS A 79 19.27 18.05 8.32
CA LYS A 79 19.10 17.85 9.76
C LYS A 79 17.71 17.31 10.12
N GLN A 80 17.26 16.37 9.34
CA GLN A 80 16.02 15.64 9.52
C GLN A 80 16.32 14.18 9.82
N SER A 81 15.59 13.59 10.72
CA SER A 81 15.62 12.16 11.05
C SER A 81 14.24 11.57 10.89
N PHE A 82 14.17 10.31 10.47
CA PHE A 82 12.93 9.61 10.16
C PHE A 82 12.86 8.30 10.91
N GLU A 83 11.75 8.08 11.59
CA GLU A 83 11.44 6.83 12.29
C GLU A 83 10.08 6.33 11.82
N THR A 84 9.99 5.03 11.52
CA THR A 84 8.72 4.42 11.10
C THR A 84 8.48 3.14 11.89
N GLU A 85 7.36 3.10 12.61
CA GLU A 85 6.87 1.91 13.29
C GLU A 85 5.97 1.12 12.34
N THR A 86 6.12 -0.21 12.30
CA THR A 86 5.29 -1.08 11.46
C THR A 86 4.58 -2.12 12.33
N LYS A 87 3.28 -2.32 12.11
CA LYS A 87 2.50 -3.26 12.90
C LYS A 87 1.33 -3.85 12.11
N ALA A 88 1.16 -5.18 12.23
CA ALA A 88 -0.05 -5.86 11.77
C ALA A 88 -1.03 -5.98 12.95
N LEU A 89 -2.29 -5.67 12.72
CA LEU A 89 -3.33 -5.56 13.75
C LEU A 89 -4.60 -6.27 13.30
N ALA A 90 -5.31 -6.86 14.25
CA ALA A 90 -6.71 -7.18 14.06
C ALA A 90 -7.55 -5.86 14.09
N PRO A 91 -8.72 -5.82 13.45
CA PRO A 91 -9.51 -4.58 13.34
C PRO A 91 -9.81 -3.90 14.68
N GLU A 92 -10.11 -4.68 15.71
CA GLU A 92 -10.41 -4.19 17.06
C GLU A 92 -9.21 -3.55 17.77
N ALA A 93 -7.99 -3.87 17.35
CA ALA A 93 -6.76 -3.30 17.91
C ALA A 93 -6.37 -1.96 17.27
N LEU A 94 -7.03 -1.52 16.19
CA LEU A 94 -6.69 -0.28 15.50
C LEU A 94 -6.84 0.94 16.41
N ALA A 95 -7.98 1.09 17.06
CA ALA A 95 -8.26 2.28 17.86
C ALA A 95 -7.31 2.45 19.05
N PRO A 96 -7.08 1.46 19.93
CA PRO A 96 -6.14 1.62 21.04
C PRO A 96 -4.70 1.83 20.58
N GLU A 97 -4.29 1.22 19.46
CA GLU A 97 -2.94 1.42 18.92
C GLU A 97 -2.74 2.81 18.34
N MET A 98 -3.71 3.33 17.61
CA MET A 98 -3.65 4.69 17.10
C MET A 98 -3.60 5.73 18.22
N GLU A 99 -4.41 5.59 19.27
CA GLU A 99 -4.37 6.51 20.41
C GLU A 99 -3.01 6.47 21.14
N ARG A 100 -2.39 5.30 21.27
CA ARG A 100 -1.02 5.16 21.78
C ARG A 100 -0.03 5.96 20.93
N LEU A 101 -0.01 5.73 19.63
CA LEU A 101 0.91 6.35 18.68
C LEU A 101 0.70 7.87 18.57
N LEU A 102 -0.56 8.33 18.55
CA LEU A 102 -0.89 9.75 18.56
C LEU A 102 -0.40 10.42 19.87
N GLY A 103 -0.53 9.73 21.01
CA GLY A 103 0.00 10.18 22.30
C GLY A 103 1.53 10.26 22.34
N GLU A 104 2.22 9.46 21.54
CA GLU A 104 3.68 9.48 21.35
C GLU A 104 4.14 10.50 20.30
N GLY A 105 3.21 11.24 19.68
CA GLY A 105 3.51 12.31 18.72
C GLY A 105 3.70 11.83 17.28
N VAL A 106 3.19 10.65 16.91
CA VAL A 106 3.15 10.20 15.51
C VAL A 106 2.12 11.03 14.75
N GLN A 107 2.52 11.62 13.62
CA GLN A 107 1.70 12.52 12.83
C GLN A 107 1.39 12.00 11.40
N TRP A 108 2.02 10.93 10.98
CA TRP A 108 1.84 10.32 9.66
C TRP A 108 1.53 8.84 9.81
N PHE A 109 0.34 8.44 9.35
CA PHE A 109 -0.10 7.04 9.39
C PHE A 109 -0.34 6.53 7.98
N VAL A 110 0.25 5.42 7.64
CA VAL A 110 -0.03 4.68 6.41
C VAL A 110 -0.89 3.48 6.78
N ILE A 111 -2.11 3.43 6.25
CA ILE A 111 -3.09 2.38 6.56
C ILE A 111 -3.19 1.40 5.38
N LEU A 112 -2.86 0.15 5.65
CA LEU A 112 -3.08 -1.00 4.79
C LEU A 112 -4.31 -1.75 5.32
N GLY A 113 -5.51 -1.31 4.95
CA GLY A 113 -6.78 -1.87 5.42
C GLY A 113 -7.92 -1.60 4.44
N ASP A 114 -9.09 -2.12 4.75
CA ASP A 114 -10.32 -1.85 4.02
C ASP A 114 -10.82 -0.40 4.23
N SER A 115 -11.92 -0.03 3.58
CA SER A 115 -12.48 1.32 3.70
C SER A 115 -12.97 1.66 5.11
N ALA A 116 -13.40 0.66 5.88
CA ALA A 116 -13.82 0.85 7.26
C ALA A 116 -12.62 1.20 8.15
N ALA A 117 -11.53 0.47 8.04
CA ALA A 117 -10.29 0.73 8.78
C ALA A 117 -9.69 2.10 8.43
N VAL A 118 -9.66 2.46 7.13
CA VAL A 118 -9.16 3.76 6.66
C VAL A 118 -10.02 4.90 7.21
N SER A 119 -11.34 4.76 7.16
CA SER A 119 -12.29 5.74 7.69
C SER A 119 -12.13 5.91 9.20
N GLN A 120 -12.07 4.80 9.94
CA GLN A 120 -11.87 4.82 11.39
C GLN A 120 -10.54 5.48 11.77
N ALA A 121 -9.46 5.17 11.05
CA ALA A 121 -8.16 5.79 11.29
C ALA A 121 -8.21 7.32 11.08
N ALA A 122 -8.87 7.77 10.00
CA ALA A 122 -9.00 9.20 9.72
C ALA A 122 -9.86 9.93 10.76
N ASP A 123 -10.95 9.30 11.22
CA ASP A 123 -11.81 9.86 12.27
C ASP A 123 -11.09 9.95 13.63
N LEU A 124 -10.32 8.92 14.00
CA LEU A 124 -9.51 8.92 15.22
C LEU A 124 -8.38 9.96 15.19
N ALA A 125 -7.74 10.12 14.04
CA ALA A 125 -6.65 11.10 13.89
C ALA A 125 -7.17 12.54 13.97
N GLY A 126 -8.30 12.86 13.38
CA GLY A 126 -8.86 14.20 13.34
C GLY A 126 -7.87 15.19 12.72
N ASP A 127 -7.57 16.26 13.44
CA ASP A 127 -6.58 17.29 13.07
C ASP A 127 -5.16 17.00 13.61
N ARG A 128 -4.99 15.91 14.38
CA ARG A 128 -3.72 15.53 15.02
C ARG A 128 -2.73 14.87 14.05
N ALA A 129 -3.21 14.21 12.99
CA ALA A 129 -2.36 13.47 12.08
C ALA A 129 -2.97 13.36 10.67
N VAL A 130 -2.10 13.05 9.70
CA VAL A 130 -2.46 12.76 8.31
C VAL A 130 -2.48 11.25 8.10
N ILE A 131 -3.51 10.77 7.43
CA ILE A 131 -3.70 9.36 7.09
C ILE A 131 -3.46 9.17 5.60
N PHE A 132 -2.64 8.20 5.25
CA PHE A 132 -2.41 7.74 3.89
C PHE A 132 -3.11 6.39 3.69
N ASN A 133 -4.10 6.35 2.83
CA ASN A 133 -4.70 5.11 2.36
C ASN A 133 -3.77 4.44 1.35
N ALA A 134 -3.20 3.31 1.70
CA ALA A 134 -2.26 2.55 0.86
C ALA A 134 -2.80 1.18 0.42
N LEU A 135 -4.10 0.91 0.56
CA LEU A 135 -4.69 -0.36 0.13
C LEU A 135 -6.12 -0.24 -0.41
N SER A 136 -7.02 0.44 0.32
CA SER A 136 -8.43 0.47 -0.07
C SER A 136 -8.67 1.19 -1.39
N THR A 137 -9.38 0.54 -2.29
CA THR A 137 -9.76 1.06 -3.61
C THR A 137 -11.17 1.65 -3.65
N ASP A 138 -11.87 1.67 -2.51
CA ASP A 138 -13.26 2.12 -2.40
C ASP A 138 -13.42 3.58 -2.85
N ASP A 139 -14.24 3.79 -3.88
CA ASP A 139 -14.54 5.12 -4.43
C ASP A 139 -15.21 6.04 -3.39
N ALA A 140 -15.99 5.49 -2.45
CA ALA A 140 -16.69 6.25 -1.42
C ALA A 140 -15.74 7.08 -0.54
N LEU A 141 -14.50 6.60 -0.31
CA LEU A 141 -13.48 7.33 0.45
C LEU A 141 -13.08 8.67 -0.19
N ARG A 142 -13.32 8.82 -1.50
CA ARG A 142 -13.03 10.06 -2.27
C ARG A 142 -14.27 10.89 -2.57
N ALA A 143 -15.46 10.39 -2.24
CA ALA A 143 -16.75 11.03 -2.46
C ALA A 143 -17.40 11.41 -1.11
N GLU A 144 -18.46 10.73 -0.73
CA GLU A 144 -19.19 10.99 0.52
C GLU A 144 -18.38 10.71 1.79
N GLY A 145 -17.39 9.83 1.71
CA GLY A 145 -16.46 9.50 2.80
C GLY A 145 -15.18 10.36 2.81
N CYS A 146 -15.11 11.44 2.03
CA CYS A 146 -13.93 12.30 1.97
C CYS A 146 -13.66 12.99 3.31
N ARG A 147 -12.38 13.03 3.71
CA ARG A 147 -11.89 13.69 4.93
C ARG A 147 -10.66 14.52 4.61
N ALA A 148 -10.55 15.71 5.25
CA ALA A 148 -9.45 16.65 4.97
C ALA A 148 -8.07 16.11 5.35
N ASN A 149 -7.99 15.17 6.30
CA ASN A 149 -6.76 14.55 6.78
C ASN A 149 -6.46 13.20 6.10
N LEU A 150 -7.25 12.81 5.07
CA LEU A 150 -7.09 11.53 4.37
C LEU A 150 -6.53 11.74 2.96
N LEU A 151 -5.35 11.22 2.70
CA LEU A 151 -4.70 11.18 1.40
C LEU A 151 -4.70 9.75 0.86
N HIS A 152 -4.72 9.62 -0.47
CA HIS A 152 -4.82 8.32 -1.12
C HIS A 152 -3.60 8.03 -1.99
N ILE A 153 -2.85 6.99 -1.64
CA ILE A 153 -1.79 6.41 -2.46
C ILE A 153 -2.37 5.31 -3.35
N ALA A 154 -3.24 4.46 -2.77
CA ALA A 154 -3.96 3.46 -3.55
C ALA A 154 -4.92 4.14 -4.55
N PRO A 155 -4.97 3.71 -5.82
CA PRO A 155 -5.98 4.16 -6.77
C PRO A 155 -7.38 3.68 -6.34
N SER A 156 -8.42 4.35 -6.84
CA SER A 156 -9.80 3.88 -6.63
C SER A 156 -10.24 2.86 -7.67
N ASP A 157 -11.32 2.13 -7.38
CA ASP A 157 -11.93 1.19 -8.33
C ASP A 157 -12.33 1.89 -9.63
N ALA A 158 -12.78 3.14 -9.58
CA ALA A 158 -13.03 3.94 -10.77
C ALA A 158 -11.77 4.17 -11.61
N MET A 159 -10.65 4.52 -10.97
CA MET A 159 -9.37 4.73 -11.67
C MET A 159 -8.84 3.44 -12.30
N LEU A 160 -8.91 2.33 -11.57
CA LEU A 160 -8.47 1.02 -12.03
C LEU A 160 -9.35 0.53 -13.19
N SER A 161 -10.67 0.67 -13.07
CA SER A 161 -11.62 0.30 -14.13
C SER A 161 -11.42 1.14 -15.39
N ASP A 162 -11.18 2.45 -15.24
CA ASP A 162 -10.87 3.34 -16.35
C ASP A 162 -9.57 2.94 -17.07
N ALA A 163 -8.51 2.61 -16.31
CA ALA A 163 -7.25 2.17 -16.88
C ALA A 163 -7.39 0.85 -17.64
N LEU A 164 -8.12 -0.11 -17.08
CA LEU A 164 -8.41 -1.38 -17.76
C LEU A 164 -9.23 -1.17 -19.04
N ALA A 165 -10.28 -0.36 -18.97
CA ALA A 165 -11.14 -0.08 -20.12
C ALA A 165 -10.36 0.55 -21.27
N GLN A 166 -9.52 1.55 -20.99
CA GLN A 166 -8.65 2.17 -21.99
C GLN A 166 -7.75 1.12 -22.67
N TYR A 167 -7.12 0.26 -21.88
CA TYR A 167 -6.25 -0.79 -22.42
C TYR A 167 -7.01 -1.79 -23.31
N LEU A 168 -8.15 -2.30 -22.84
CA LEU A 168 -8.95 -3.28 -23.58
C LEU A 168 -9.47 -2.68 -24.88
N VAL A 169 -9.98 -1.44 -24.87
CA VAL A 169 -10.46 -0.75 -26.08
C VAL A 169 -9.31 -0.45 -27.05
N TRP A 170 -8.15 -0.05 -26.57
CA TRP A 170 -6.95 0.12 -27.38
C TRP A 170 -6.54 -1.19 -28.08
N LYS A 171 -6.69 -2.33 -27.40
CA LYS A 171 -6.49 -3.68 -27.98
C LYS A 171 -7.60 -4.12 -28.93
N ARG A 172 -8.63 -3.31 -29.15
CA ARG A 172 -9.83 -3.66 -29.91
C ARG A 172 -10.67 -4.77 -29.26
N TRP A 173 -10.55 -4.95 -27.96
CA TRP A 173 -11.35 -5.86 -27.14
C TRP A 173 -12.48 -5.08 -26.48
N SER A 174 -13.40 -4.54 -27.29
CA SER A 174 -14.44 -3.63 -26.83
C SER A 174 -15.78 -4.30 -26.49
N ASP A 175 -15.94 -5.59 -26.76
CA ASP A 175 -17.14 -6.35 -26.45
C ASP A 175 -16.89 -7.24 -25.23
N TRP A 176 -17.55 -6.93 -24.12
CA TRP A 176 -17.27 -7.56 -22.84
C TRP A 176 -18.44 -8.40 -22.34
N PHE A 177 -18.12 -9.54 -21.75
CA PHE A 177 -19.00 -10.26 -20.87
C PHE A 177 -18.62 -9.94 -19.43
N LEU A 178 -19.48 -9.17 -18.72
CA LEU A 178 -19.27 -8.83 -17.33
C LEU A 178 -19.84 -9.92 -16.41
N ILE A 179 -19.02 -10.41 -15.51
CA ILE A 179 -19.43 -11.30 -14.42
C ILE A 179 -19.14 -10.57 -13.11
N GLU A 180 -20.17 -10.31 -12.30
CA GLU A 180 -20.02 -9.73 -10.99
C GLU A 180 -20.40 -10.72 -9.88
N GLY A 181 -19.73 -10.63 -8.73
CA GLY A 181 -20.11 -11.41 -7.56
C GLY A 181 -21.35 -10.86 -6.86
N SER A 182 -21.85 -11.59 -5.88
CA SER A 182 -23.07 -11.24 -5.18
C SER A 182 -22.89 -10.33 -3.97
N HIS A 183 -21.64 -10.08 -3.53
CA HIS A 183 -21.34 -9.20 -2.42
C HIS A 183 -21.47 -7.71 -2.78
N PRO A 184 -21.74 -6.81 -1.82
CA PRO A 184 -21.92 -5.39 -2.10
C PRO A 184 -20.71 -4.75 -2.79
N GLN A 185 -19.47 -5.12 -2.41
CA GLN A 185 -18.24 -4.62 -3.01
C GLN A 185 -18.06 -5.10 -4.46
N ASP A 186 -18.49 -6.32 -4.77
CA ASP A 186 -18.47 -6.86 -6.13
C ASP A 186 -19.40 -6.06 -7.04
N ARG A 187 -20.58 -5.70 -6.55
CA ARG A 187 -21.56 -4.87 -7.26
C ARG A 187 -21.06 -3.45 -7.48
N ALA A 188 -20.37 -2.86 -6.49
CA ALA A 188 -19.72 -1.56 -6.63
C ALA A 188 -18.65 -1.58 -7.72
N LEU A 189 -17.81 -2.61 -7.73
CA LEU A 189 -16.80 -2.82 -8.78
C LEU A 189 -17.44 -3.08 -10.14
N GLY A 190 -18.53 -3.87 -10.21
CA GLY A 190 -19.31 -4.07 -11.43
C GLY A 190 -19.87 -2.77 -11.98
N ALA A 191 -20.38 -1.89 -11.11
CA ALA A 191 -20.83 -0.56 -11.50
C ALA A 191 -19.67 0.30 -12.03
N ALA A 192 -18.47 0.20 -11.45
CA ALA A 192 -17.28 0.88 -11.96
C ALA A 192 -16.92 0.41 -13.37
N TYR A 193 -16.97 -0.90 -13.65
CA TYR A 193 -16.73 -1.43 -15.01
C TYR A 193 -17.80 -1.01 -16.01
N ARG A 194 -19.09 -0.95 -15.63
CA ARG A 194 -20.16 -0.43 -16.52
C ARG A 194 -19.91 1.01 -16.89
N ARG A 195 -19.59 1.86 -15.91
CA ARG A 195 -19.24 3.27 -16.12
C ARG A 195 -18.01 3.43 -17.01
N ALA A 196 -16.96 2.63 -16.79
CA ALA A 196 -15.76 2.67 -17.60
C ALA A 196 -16.02 2.19 -19.04
N ALA A 197 -16.85 1.16 -19.23
CA ALA A 197 -17.25 0.69 -20.55
C ALA A 197 -17.96 1.78 -21.34
N GLU A 198 -18.94 2.46 -20.75
CA GLU A 198 -19.65 3.57 -21.37
C GLU A 198 -18.68 4.72 -21.70
N LYS A 199 -17.84 5.12 -20.77
CA LYS A 199 -16.88 6.22 -20.90
C LYS A 199 -15.88 6.01 -22.04
N PHE A 200 -15.40 4.81 -22.25
CA PHE A 200 -14.36 4.49 -23.24
C PHE A 200 -14.88 3.79 -24.50
N GLY A 201 -16.20 3.63 -24.63
CA GLY A 201 -16.82 3.08 -25.83
C GLY A 201 -16.71 1.56 -25.95
N ALA A 202 -16.63 0.85 -24.83
CA ALA A 202 -16.82 -0.59 -24.79
C ALA A 202 -18.32 -0.94 -24.66
N ARG A 203 -18.66 -2.16 -24.96
CA ARG A 203 -20.04 -2.67 -25.00
C ARG A 203 -20.15 -3.93 -24.11
N LEU A 204 -21.12 -3.93 -23.21
CA LEU A 204 -21.45 -5.15 -22.45
C LEU A 204 -22.38 -6.00 -23.30
N THR A 205 -21.89 -7.13 -23.80
CA THR A 205 -22.66 -8.05 -24.64
C THR A 205 -23.42 -9.07 -23.83
N ALA A 206 -22.99 -9.35 -22.60
CA ALA A 206 -23.65 -10.17 -21.63
C ALA A 206 -23.27 -9.76 -20.21
N GLU A 207 -24.17 -9.99 -19.27
CA GLU A 207 -23.93 -9.78 -17.83
C GLU A 207 -24.49 -10.96 -17.04
N LYS A 208 -23.73 -11.42 -16.04
CA LYS A 208 -24.18 -12.46 -15.10
C LYS A 208 -23.71 -12.16 -13.69
N VAL A 209 -24.52 -12.55 -12.72
CA VAL A 209 -24.16 -12.53 -11.30
C VAL A 209 -23.72 -13.92 -10.88
N PHE A 210 -22.56 -14.02 -10.25
CA PHE A 210 -22.08 -15.23 -9.61
C PHE A 210 -22.47 -15.24 -8.16
N GLU A 211 -23.43 -16.09 -7.80
CA GLU A 211 -23.92 -16.20 -6.42
C GLU A 211 -22.92 -16.97 -5.55
N ASP A 212 -22.48 -16.34 -4.46
CA ASP A 212 -21.68 -17.01 -3.45
C ASP A 212 -22.55 -17.88 -2.55
N THR A 213 -22.55 -19.17 -2.83
CA THR A 213 -23.28 -20.16 -2.01
C THR A 213 -22.48 -20.65 -0.80
N GLY A 214 -21.25 -20.16 -0.60
CA GLY A 214 -20.35 -20.53 0.50
C GLY A 214 -19.82 -21.98 0.43
N GLY A 215 -20.28 -22.79 -0.51
CA GLY A 215 -19.97 -24.22 -0.61
C GLY A 215 -18.62 -24.56 -1.23
N ALA A 216 -18.16 -23.74 -2.17
CA ALA A 216 -16.99 -24.04 -3.02
C ALA A 216 -15.64 -24.01 -2.29
N ARG A 217 -15.59 -23.47 -1.08
CA ARG A 217 -14.34 -23.25 -0.33
C ARG A 217 -14.16 -24.16 0.88
N ARG A 218 -15.17 -24.94 1.24
CA ARG A 218 -15.14 -25.72 2.51
C ARG A 218 -14.59 -27.12 2.38
N THR A 219 -14.51 -27.69 1.17
CA THR A 219 -14.01 -29.06 0.97
C THR A 219 -13.28 -29.17 -0.36
N ASP A 220 -12.30 -30.07 -0.49
CA ASP A 220 -11.62 -30.36 -1.75
C ASP A 220 -12.59 -30.81 -2.86
N SER A 221 -13.67 -31.51 -2.51
CA SER A 221 -14.72 -31.91 -3.44
C SER A 221 -15.53 -30.71 -3.95
N GLY A 222 -15.73 -29.67 -3.12
CA GLY A 222 -16.36 -28.42 -3.49
C GLY A 222 -15.56 -27.64 -4.54
N HIS A 223 -14.23 -27.65 -4.44
CA HIS A 223 -13.35 -27.02 -5.43
C HIS A 223 -13.48 -27.64 -6.81
N VAL A 224 -13.49 -28.96 -6.90
CA VAL A 224 -13.64 -29.68 -8.18
C VAL A 224 -14.97 -29.37 -8.83
N GLN A 225 -16.06 -29.34 -8.07
CA GLN A 225 -17.39 -28.99 -8.59
C GLN A 225 -17.45 -27.54 -9.08
N ALA A 226 -16.90 -26.59 -8.34
CA ALA A 226 -16.85 -25.21 -8.73
C ALA A 226 -16.03 -25.00 -10.02
N GLN A 227 -14.90 -25.66 -10.17
CA GLN A 227 -14.11 -25.63 -11.41
C GLN A 227 -14.88 -26.18 -12.60
N ALA A 228 -15.59 -27.30 -12.46
CA ALA A 228 -16.36 -27.92 -13.52
C ALA A 228 -17.60 -27.09 -13.93
N GLN A 229 -18.20 -26.34 -13.01
CA GLN A 229 -19.38 -25.54 -13.28
C GLN A 229 -19.08 -24.21 -14.00
N ARG A 230 -17.87 -23.66 -13.88
CA ARG A 230 -17.51 -22.35 -14.44
C ARG A 230 -17.55 -22.26 -15.97
N PRO A 231 -17.04 -23.23 -16.72
CA PRO A 231 -17.23 -23.21 -18.18
C PRO A 231 -18.72 -23.14 -18.56
N VAL A 232 -19.55 -23.91 -17.90
CA VAL A 232 -21.01 -23.90 -18.15
C VAL A 232 -21.63 -22.56 -17.74
N PHE A 233 -21.19 -21.98 -16.62
CA PHE A 233 -21.67 -20.67 -16.19
C PHE A 233 -21.34 -19.57 -17.21
N THR A 234 -20.18 -19.65 -17.85
CA THR A 234 -19.75 -18.68 -18.87
C THR A 234 -20.34 -18.95 -20.28
N GLN A 235 -21.13 -20.00 -20.43
CA GLN A 235 -21.79 -20.35 -21.67
C GLN A 235 -22.84 -19.31 -22.06
N GLY A 236 -23.07 -19.13 -23.37
CA GLY A 236 -24.16 -18.32 -23.90
C GLY A 236 -23.89 -16.80 -23.96
N ALA A 237 -22.69 -16.36 -23.70
CA ALA A 237 -22.27 -15.00 -24.04
C ALA A 237 -21.88 -14.96 -25.51
N ALA A 238 -22.62 -14.18 -26.32
CA ALA A 238 -22.40 -14.15 -27.77
C ALA A 238 -21.33 -13.11 -28.14
N ASN A 239 -20.33 -13.54 -28.93
CA ASN A 239 -19.35 -12.66 -29.60
C ASN A 239 -18.55 -11.71 -28.71
N GLN A 240 -18.32 -12.06 -27.44
CA GLN A 240 -17.47 -11.27 -26.57
C GLN A 240 -15.99 -11.36 -26.98
N HIS A 241 -15.28 -10.24 -26.85
CA HIS A 241 -13.81 -10.19 -27.00
C HIS A 241 -13.08 -10.62 -25.73
N GLY A 242 -13.70 -10.44 -24.55
CA GLY A 242 -13.14 -10.81 -23.27
C GLY A 242 -14.19 -10.91 -22.16
N VAL A 243 -13.80 -11.57 -21.07
CA VAL A 243 -14.59 -11.66 -19.84
C VAL A 243 -14.01 -10.67 -18.82
N VAL A 244 -14.85 -9.80 -18.28
CA VAL A 244 -14.47 -8.88 -17.19
C VAL A 244 -15.10 -9.39 -15.90
N ALA A 245 -14.27 -9.64 -14.89
CA ALA A 245 -14.69 -10.15 -13.60
C ALA A 245 -14.68 -9.05 -12.55
N ALA A 246 -15.79 -8.81 -11.89
CA ALA A 246 -15.93 -7.97 -10.70
C ALA A 246 -16.13 -8.86 -9.48
N ASP A 247 -15.02 -9.24 -8.85
CA ASP A 247 -14.94 -10.16 -7.71
C ASP A 247 -14.00 -9.57 -6.65
N HIS A 248 -14.47 -8.56 -5.95
CA HIS A 248 -13.73 -7.93 -4.86
C HIS A 248 -13.59 -8.88 -3.67
N ALA A 249 -14.62 -9.68 -3.42
CA ALA A 249 -14.62 -10.70 -2.36
C ALA A 249 -13.70 -11.90 -2.66
N GLY A 250 -13.18 -12.03 -3.89
CA GLY A 250 -12.28 -13.10 -4.29
C GLY A 250 -12.94 -14.48 -4.28
N VAL A 251 -14.20 -14.60 -4.67
CA VAL A 251 -14.97 -15.86 -4.62
C VAL A 251 -14.75 -16.75 -5.86
N PHE A 252 -14.66 -16.13 -7.04
CA PHE A 252 -14.74 -16.91 -8.30
C PHE A 252 -13.72 -16.51 -9.36
N ALA A 253 -13.22 -15.27 -9.36
CA ALA A 253 -12.47 -14.75 -10.50
C ALA A 253 -11.17 -15.51 -10.77
N ASP A 254 -10.45 -15.94 -9.73
CA ASP A 254 -9.18 -16.69 -9.85
C ASP A 254 -9.32 -17.99 -10.65
N TRP A 255 -10.54 -18.49 -10.78
CA TRP A 255 -10.82 -19.71 -11.52
C TRP A 255 -11.19 -19.47 -12.99
N LEU A 256 -11.50 -18.24 -13.39
CA LEU A 256 -11.94 -17.93 -14.75
C LEU A 256 -10.82 -18.06 -15.79
N PRO A 257 -9.58 -17.61 -15.54
CA PRO A 257 -8.51 -17.80 -16.52
C PRO A 257 -8.38 -19.27 -16.90
N TYR A 258 -8.44 -19.55 -18.21
CA TYR A 258 -8.39 -20.90 -18.80
C TYR A 258 -9.62 -21.81 -18.54
N HIS A 259 -10.66 -21.31 -17.86
CA HIS A 259 -11.87 -22.10 -17.53
C HIS A 259 -13.17 -21.43 -18.00
N THR A 260 -13.10 -20.60 -19.02
CA THR A 260 -14.27 -20.05 -19.71
C THR A 260 -14.74 -21.00 -20.82
N TRP A 261 -16.05 -21.00 -21.17
CA TRP A 261 -16.58 -21.81 -22.22
C TRP A 261 -15.91 -21.55 -23.58
N ASP A 262 -15.85 -20.27 -23.95
CA ASP A 262 -15.05 -19.82 -25.08
C ASP A 262 -13.68 -19.37 -24.61
N ALA A 263 -12.61 -19.72 -25.32
CA ALA A 263 -11.25 -19.31 -25.02
C ALA A 263 -11.10 -17.80 -25.27
N ARG A 264 -11.39 -16.99 -24.26
CA ARG A 264 -11.31 -15.53 -24.26
C ARG A 264 -10.40 -15.02 -23.15
N PRO A 265 -9.74 -13.86 -23.34
CA PRO A 265 -9.03 -13.19 -22.24
C PRO A 265 -9.95 -12.91 -21.08
N VAL A 266 -9.46 -13.13 -19.88
CA VAL A 266 -10.09 -12.71 -18.63
C VAL A 266 -9.38 -11.48 -18.11
N ALA A 267 -10.16 -10.50 -17.65
CA ALA A 267 -9.66 -9.24 -17.11
C ALA A 267 -10.46 -8.83 -15.88
N GLY A 268 -10.00 -7.84 -15.14
CA GLY A 268 -10.67 -7.35 -13.96
C GLY A 268 -10.05 -7.87 -12.66
N SER A 269 -10.80 -8.57 -11.84
CA SER A 269 -10.29 -9.11 -10.57
C SER A 269 -9.27 -10.25 -10.76
N ALA A 270 -9.25 -10.89 -11.94
CA ALA A 270 -8.25 -11.90 -12.31
C ALA A 270 -7.81 -11.76 -13.77
N GLY A 271 -6.76 -12.46 -14.16
CA GLY A 271 -6.17 -12.37 -15.51
C GLY A 271 -5.46 -11.03 -15.72
N LEU A 272 -5.91 -10.22 -16.69
CA LEU A 272 -5.38 -8.88 -16.92
C LEU A 272 -5.94 -7.91 -15.89
N ARG A 273 -5.08 -7.41 -15.03
CA ARG A 273 -5.43 -6.45 -13.97
C ARG A 273 -4.63 -5.17 -14.09
N PRO A 274 -5.25 -4.00 -13.89
CA PRO A 274 -4.52 -2.76 -13.65
C PRO A 274 -3.89 -2.83 -12.25
N VAL A 275 -2.61 -2.56 -12.15
CA VAL A 275 -1.86 -2.64 -10.89
C VAL A 275 -0.96 -1.41 -10.74
N THR A 276 -0.67 -1.02 -9.51
CA THR A 276 0.25 0.07 -9.21
C THR A 276 1.71 -0.36 -9.26
N TRP A 277 1.95 -1.66 -9.13
CA TRP A 277 3.29 -2.26 -9.24
C TRP A 277 3.22 -3.66 -9.81
N HIS A 278 4.17 -3.97 -10.71
CA HIS A 278 4.42 -5.33 -11.19
C HIS A 278 5.92 -5.56 -11.33
N PRO A 279 6.48 -6.72 -10.89
CA PRO A 279 7.91 -7.01 -10.96
C PRO A 279 8.52 -6.95 -12.38
N ALA A 280 7.71 -7.15 -13.42
CA ALA A 280 8.14 -7.01 -14.81
C ALA A 280 8.20 -5.55 -15.32
N HIS A 281 7.96 -4.56 -14.45
CA HIS A 281 8.12 -3.15 -14.84
C HIS A 281 9.60 -2.76 -14.83
N GLU A 282 10.11 -2.25 -15.97
CA GLU A 282 11.55 -2.00 -16.17
C GLU A 282 11.88 -0.51 -16.24
N ALA A 283 10.90 0.35 -16.49
CA ALA A 283 11.12 1.79 -16.68
C ALA A 283 11.32 2.54 -15.35
N GLY A 284 11.91 3.75 -15.41
CA GLY A 284 11.92 4.71 -14.32
C GLY A 284 12.65 4.25 -13.04
N GLY A 285 13.66 3.37 -13.14
CA GLY A 285 14.37 2.87 -11.97
C GLY A 285 13.67 1.72 -11.24
N ALA A 286 12.60 1.16 -11.82
CA ALA A 286 11.80 0.09 -11.23
C ALA A 286 12.65 -1.16 -10.90
N MET A 287 13.57 -1.57 -11.78
CA MET A 287 14.45 -2.72 -11.54
C MET A 287 15.34 -2.54 -10.30
N GLN A 288 15.88 -1.34 -10.10
CA GLN A 288 16.71 -1.02 -8.94
C GLN A 288 15.87 -1.05 -7.66
N TRP A 289 14.69 -0.48 -7.69
CA TRP A 289 13.77 -0.50 -6.56
C TRP A 289 13.34 -1.94 -6.22
N GLN A 290 12.95 -2.73 -7.23
CA GLN A 290 12.60 -4.16 -7.09
C GLN A 290 13.76 -4.95 -6.43
N ALA A 291 14.99 -4.81 -6.92
CA ALA A 291 16.15 -5.49 -6.37
C ALA A 291 16.43 -5.12 -4.89
N ARG A 292 16.16 -3.86 -4.51
CA ARG A 292 16.30 -3.41 -3.11
C ARG A 292 15.24 -4.04 -2.22
N VAL A 293 13.99 -4.13 -2.68
CA VAL A 293 12.90 -4.81 -1.95
C VAL A 293 13.21 -6.30 -1.80
N GLU A 294 13.63 -6.97 -2.87
CA GLU A 294 14.01 -8.39 -2.83
C GLU A 294 15.15 -8.67 -1.86
N LYS A 295 16.14 -7.79 -1.81
CA LYS A 295 17.26 -7.91 -0.86
C LYS A 295 16.79 -7.81 0.59
N LEU A 296 15.78 -6.99 0.88
CA LEU A 296 15.23 -6.81 2.23
C LEU A 296 14.28 -7.92 2.64
N SER A 297 13.38 -8.33 1.74
CA SER A 297 12.25 -9.21 2.06
C SER A 297 12.43 -10.66 1.62
N GLY A 298 13.43 -10.93 0.75
CA GLY A 298 13.60 -12.24 0.10
C GLY A 298 12.49 -12.57 -0.91
N ARG A 299 11.68 -11.58 -1.31
CA ARG A 299 10.50 -11.74 -2.17
C ARG A 299 10.39 -10.62 -3.18
N GLN A 300 9.69 -10.90 -4.28
CA GLN A 300 9.31 -9.87 -5.23
C GLN A 300 8.35 -8.87 -4.58
N ALA A 301 8.50 -7.60 -4.95
CA ALA A 301 7.61 -6.55 -4.47
C ALA A 301 6.20 -6.73 -5.02
N THR A 302 5.22 -6.38 -4.21
CA THR A 302 3.81 -6.26 -4.57
C THR A 302 3.38 -4.80 -4.50
N GLU A 303 2.14 -4.53 -4.89
CA GLU A 303 1.54 -3.19 -4.78
C GLU A 303 1.63 -2.63 -3.37
N ALA A 304 1.41 -3.45 -2.32
CA ALA A 304 1.48 -3.00 -0.94
C ALA A 304 2.86 -2.43 -0.56
N TYR A 305 3.96 -3.05 -1.02
CA TYR A 305 5.31 -2.53 -0.78
C TYR A 305 5.52 -1.19 -1.49
N PHE A 306 5.06 -1.09 -2.75
CA PHE A 306 5.22 0.13 -3.54
C PHE A 306 4.38 1.29 -3.00
N GLN A 307 3.14 1.03 -2.63
CA GLN A 307 2.24 2.06 -2.09
C GLN A 307 2.72 2.58 -0.74
N VAL A 308 3.21 1.71 0.16
CA VAL A 308 3.79 2.12 1.44
C VAL A 308 5.07 2.94 1.24
N TRP A 309 5.97 2.49 0.35
CA TRP A 309 7.18 3.25 0.03
C TRP A 309 6.86 4.63 -0.56
N THR A 310 5.81 4.72 -1.39
CA THR A 310 5.36 5.98 -1.99
C THR A 310 4.73 6.92 -0.96
N ALA A 311 4.12 6.37 0.10
CA ALA A 311 3.46 7.14 1.16
C ALA A 311 4.46 7.80 2.11
N LEU A 312 5.64 7.23 2.26
CA LEU A 312 6.70 7.70 3.16
C LEU A 312 7.73 8.55 2.43
#